data_7c9b138d6debfee6fa51b6c05fa8456c
#
_entry.id   7c9b138d6debfee6fa51b6c05fa8456c
#
_cell.length_a   1.000
_cell.length_b   1.000
_cell.length_c   1.000
_cell.angle_alpha   90.00
_cell.angle_beta   90.00
_cell.angle_gamma   90.00
#
_symmetry.space_group_name_H-M   'P 1'
#
loop_
_entity.id
_entity.type
_entity.pdbx_description
1 polymer ?
#
loop_
_entity_poly.entity_id
_entity_poly.type
_entity_poly.pdbx_seq_one_letter_code
_entity_poly.pdbx_strand_id
1 'polypeptide(L)'
;MRRPYPALAAHGALSRGTFAVAVLVSLAVLFAPADDVPSAPPGVDKAVHLLLFATLALSGRWAGVRAGVLAALLIGYAAVSEVVQGLSPLGRSASVADWVADALGVVVGLAVWARLVVRSPG
;
A
#
# COMPACT_ATOMS: atom_id res chain seq x y z
N MET A 1 -11.36 11.01 24.92
CA MET A 1 -11.65 10.62 23.55
C MET A 1 -12.14 9.19 23.51
N ARG A 2 -13.32 8.98 23.05
CA ARG A 2 -13.90 7.64 22.98
C ARG A 2 -13.61 7.02 21.62
N ARG A 3 -13.21 5.76 21.65
CA ARG A 3 -13.14 4.95 20.42
C ARG A 3 -14.44 4.18 20.30
N PRO A 4 -15.18 4.31 19.19
CA PRO A 4 -16.50 3.71 19.08
C PRO A 4 -16.48 2.18 19.14
N TYR A 5 -15.43 1.53 18.63
CA TYR A 5 -15.33 0.08 18.56
C TYR A 5 -13.90 -0.38 18.88
N PRO A 6 -13.71 -1.23 19.89
CA PRO A 6 -12.36 -1.75 20.21
C PRO A 6 -11.71 -2.48 19.03
N ALA A 7 -12.48 -3.19 18.22
CA ALA A 7 -11.95 -3.91 17.06
C ALA A 7 -11.36 -2.98 15.99
N LEU A 8 -11.81 -1.73 15.94
CA LEU A 8 -11.34 -0.73 14.99
C LEU A 8 -10.27 0.19 15.59
N ALA A 9 -9.86 -0.05 16.82
CA ALA A 9 -8.82 0.75 17.45
C ALA A 9 -7.47 0.53 16.76
N ALA A 10 -6.70 1.60 16.61
CA ALA A 10 -5.31 1.51 16.17
C ALA A 10 -4.53 0.61 17.13
N HIS A 11 -3.50 -0.07 16.61
CA HIS A 11 -2.67 -1.05 17.34
C HIS A 11 -3.44 -2.30 17.80
N GLY A 12 -4.70 -2.46 17.41
CA GLY A 12 -5.48 -3.66 17.74
C GLY A 12 -5.09 -4.85 16.89
N ALA A 13 -5.54 -6.04 17.30
CA ALA A 13 -5.25 -7.28 16.55
C ALA A 13 -5.82 -7.24 15.12
N LEU A 14 -7.02 -6.67 14.94
CA LEU A 14 -7.65 -6.58 13.63
C LEU A 14 -6.85 -5.66 12.69
N SER A 15 -6.42 -4.49 13.19
CA SER A 15 -5.64 -3.55 12.36
C SER A 15 -4.28 -4.12 11.97
N ARG A 16 -3.59 -4.75 12.92
CA ARG A 16 -2.30 -5.39 12.64
C ARG A 16 -2.43 -6.56 11.67
N GLY A 17 -3.48 -7.36 11.85
CA GLY A 17 -3.77 -8.48 10.93
C GLY A 17 -4.10 -8.01 9.53
N THR A 18 -4.91 -6.95 9.42
CA THR A 18 -5.25 -6.35 8.12
C THR A 18 -4.01 -5.82 7.40
N PHE A 19 -3.14 -5.13 8.12
CA PHE A 19 -1.89 -4.63 7.54
C PHE A 19 -0.99 -5.79 7.09
N ALA A 20 -0.85 -6.83 7.91
CA ALA A 20 -0.05 -8.01 7.56
C ALA A 20 -0.58 -8.68 6.27
N VAL A 21 -1.90 -8.84 6.16
CA VAL A 21 -2.52 -9.40 4.94
C VAL A 21 -2.27 -8.49 3.74
N ALA A 22 -2.40 -7.17 3.91
CA ALA A 22 -2.13 -6.22 2.84
C ALA A 22 -0.68 -6.32 2.35
N VAL A 23 0.28 -6.48 3.26
CA VAL A 23 1.69 -6.68 2.89
C VAL A 23 1.87 -7.98 2.10
N LEU A 24 1.28 -9.08 2.56
CA LEU A 24 1.38 -10.36 1.86
C LEU A 24 0.76 -10.31 0.46
N VAL A 25 -0.41 -9.66 0.33
CA VAL A 25 -1.06 -9.47 -0.98
C VAL A 25 -0.17 -8.62 -1.89
N SER A 26 0.44 -7.56 -1.35
CA SER A 26 1.33 -6.71 -2.14
C SER A 26 2.54 -7.48 -2.67
N LEU A 27 3.13 -8.35 -1.86
CA LEU A 27 4.23 -9.20 -2.30
C LEU A 27 3.80 -10.11 -3.44
N ALA A 28 2.63 -10.73 -3.32
CA ALA A 28 2.10 -11.60 -4.36
C ALA A 28 1.85 -10.85 -5.67
N VAL A 29 1.25 -9.66 -5.60
CA VAL A 29 0.90 -8.87 -6.79
C VAL A 29 2.15 -8.29 -7.46
N LEU A 30 3.06 -7.68 -6.67
CA LEU A 30 4.22 -6.99 -7.22
C LEU A 30 5.26 -7.95 -7.79
N PHE A 31 5.38 -9.14 -7.22
CA PHE A 31 6.42 -10.11 -7.61
C PHE A 31 5.87 -11.32 -8.38
N ALA A 32 4.62 -11.26 -8.83
CA ALA A 32 4.09 -12.28 -9.72
C ALA A 32 4.84 -12.25 -11.07
N PRO A 33 5.20 -13.41 -11.63
CA PRO A 33 5.75 -13.47 -12.99
C PRO A 33 4.77 -12.87 -14.01
N ALA A 34 5.30 -12.29 -15.09
CA ALA A 34 4.48 -11.65 -16.11
C ALA A 34 3.44 -12.61 -16.70
N ASP A 35 3.78 -13.90 -16.84
CA ASP A 35 2.87 -14.92 -17.39
C ASP A 35 1.66 -15.19 -16.49
N ASP A 36 1.76 -14.89 -15.20
CA ASP A 36 0.68 -15.07 -14.24
C ASP A 36 -0.19 -13.81 -14.08
N VAL A 37 0.17 -12.73 -14.78
CA VAL A 37 -0.55 -11.46 -14.70
C VAL A 37 -1.48 -11.35 -15.91
N PRO A 38 -2.81 -11.23 -15.70
CA PRO A 38 -3.74 -11.06 -16.81
C PRO A 38 -3.42 -9.79 -17.60
N SER A 39 -3.60 -9.85 -18.91
CA SER A 39 -3.50 -8.65 -19.74
C SER A 39 -4.68 -7.72 -19.41
N ALA A 40 -4.41 -6.40 -19.40
CA ALA A 40 -5.40 -5.41 -19.03
C ALA A 40 -5.26 -4.18 -19.93
N PRO A 41 -6.34 -3.37 -20.07
CA PRO A 41 -6.24 -2.11 -20.79
C PRO A 41 -5.16 -1.19 -20.21
N PRO A 42 -4.62 -0.28 -21.02
CA PRO A 42 -3.63 0.70 -20.54
C PRO A 42 -4.17 1.49 -19.33
N GLY A 43 -3.32 1.69 -18.35
CA GLY A 43 -3.67 2.43 -17.13
C GLY A 43 -4.19 1.57 -15.99
N VAL A 44 -4.69 0.37 -16.25
CA VAL A 44 -5.18 -0.53 -15.18
C VAL A 44 -4.05 -0.94 -14.26
N ASP A 45 -2.87 -1.22 -14.81
CA ASP A 45 -1.68 -1.56 -14.02
C ASP A 45 -1.35 -0.46 -13.01
N LYS A 46 -1.35 0.79 -13.44
CA LYS A 46 -1.07 1.93 -12.57
C LYS A 46 -2.16 2.14 -11.52
N ALA A 47 -3.41 1.91 -11.88
CA ALA A 47 -4.52 1.95 -10.93
C ALA A 47 -4.36 0.87 -9.86
N VAL A 48 -3.94 -0.33 -10.21
CA VAL A 48 -3.65 -1.41 -9.26
C VAL A 48 -2.53 -1.00 -8.31
N HIS A 49 -1.43 -0.45 -8.83
CA HIS A 49 -0.32 0.04 -8.00
C HIS A 49 -0.79 1.12 -7.02
N LEU A 50 -1.54 2.10 -7.49
CA LEU A 50 -2.06 3.18 -6.65
C LEU A 50 -2.94 2.64 -5.54
N LEU A 51 -3.90 1.78 -5.87
CA LEU A 51 -4.83 1.20 -4.89
C LEU A 51 -4.10 0.31 -3.89
N LEU A 52 -3.13 -0.47 -4.33
CA LEU A 52 -2.34 -1.34 -3.48
C LEU A 52 -1.58 -0.53 -2.42
N PHE A 53 -0.89 0.52 -2.84
CA PHE A 53 -0.12 1.35 -1.92
C PHE A 53 -1.00 2.25 -1.06
N ALA A 54 -2.16 2.68 -1.56
CA ALA A 54 -3.15 3.37 -0.73
C ALA A 54 -3.66 2.44 0.38
N THR A 55 -3.92 1.18 0.07
CA THR A 55 -4.34 0.18 1.05
C THR A 55 -3.25 -0.08 2.09
N LEU A 56 -1.99 -0.20 1.65
CA LEU A 56 -0.85 -0.36 2.55
C LEU A 56 -0.72 0.84 3.50
N ALA A 57 -0.83 2.05 2.97
CA ALA A 57 -0.72 3.27 3.78
C ALA A 57 -1.87 3.37 4.77
N LEU A 58 -3.09 3.14 4.33
CA LEU A 58 -4.28 3.21 5.19
C LEU A 58 -4.22 2.15 6.29
N SER A 59 -3.96 0.90 5.94
CA SER A 59 -3.89 -0.20 6.91
C SER A 59 -2.69 -0.05 7.85
N GLY A 60 -1.56 0.45 7.37
CA GLY A 60 -0.39 0.72 8.19
C GLY A 60 -0.65 1.81 9.22
N ARG A 61 -1.34 2.88 8.83
CA ARG A 61 -1.76 3.92 9.78
C ARG A 61 -2.72 3.37 10.82
N TRP A 62 -3.66 2.57 10.40
CA TRP A 62 -4.60 1.92 11.32
C TRP A 62 -3.87 0.97 12.28
N ALA A 63 -2.85 0.27 11.80
CA ALA A 63 -2.00 -0.59 12.64
C ALA A 63 -1.13 0.21 13.63
N GLY A 64 -1.06 1.53 13.49
CA GLY A 64 -0.35 2.39 14.40
C GLY A 64 1.04 2.82 13.95
N VAL A 65 1.41 2.56 12.70
CA VAL A 65 2.69 3.02 12.16
C VAL A 65 2.63 4.53 11.93
N ARG A 66 3.64 5.26 12.38
CA ARG A 66 3.69 6.72 12.22
C ARG A 66 3.75 7.09 10.74
N ALA A 67 3.07 8.18 10.38
CA ALA A 67 2.94 8.60 8.99
C ALA A 67 4.29 8.77 8.29
N GLY A 68 5.23 9.45 8.92
CA GLY A 68 6.56 9.67 8.33
C GLY A 68 7.34 8.38 8.11
N VAL A 69 7.32 7.49 9.10
CA VAL A 69 7.98 6.18 9.01
C VAL A 69 7.32 5.33 7.94
N LEU A 70 5.99 5.30 7.92
CA LEU A 70 5.23 4.53 6.96
C LEU A 70 5.47 5.01 5.53
N ALA A 71 5.45 6.33 5.32
CA ALA A 71 5.75 6.91 4.01
C ALA A 71 7.15 6.51 3.53
N ALA A 72 8.16 6.64 4.38
CA ALA A 72 9.53 6.27 4.03
C ALA A 72 9.63 4.77 3.70
N LEU A 73 9.02 3.91 4.51
CA LEU A 73 9.05 2.47 4.29
C LEU A 73 8.33 2.07 3.00
N LEU A 74 7.16 2.65 2.74
CA LEU A 74 6.37 2.29 1.56
C LEU A 74 6.98 2.83 0.27
N ILE A 75 7.49 4.06 0.28
CA ILE A 75 8.15 4.63 -0.89
C ILE A 75 9.45 3.88 -1.18
N GLY A 76 10.20 3.52 -0.15
CA GLY A 76 11.39 2.67 -0.28
C GLY A 76 11.05 1.28 -0.82
N TYR A 77 10.00 0.66 -0.29
CA TYR A 77 9.50 -0.63 -0.78
C TYR A 77 9.09 -0.54 -2.26
N ALA A 78 8.40 0.53 -2.63
CA ALA A 78 8.02 0.76 -4.02
C ALA A 78 9.24 0.84 -4.93
N ALA A 79 10.26 1.60 -4.53
CA ALA A 79 11.50 1.72 -5.31
C ALA A 79 12.24 0.38 -5.44
N VAL A 80 12.36 -0.36 -4.34
CA VAL A 80 13.01 -1.67 -4.34
C VAL A 80 12.23 -2.66 -5.21
N SER A 81 10.90 -2.66 -5.12
CA SER A 81 10.08 -3.56 -5.92
C SER A 81 10.25 -3.30 -7.42
N GLU A 82 10.34 -2.03 -7.83
CA GLU A 82 10.57 -1.69 -9.24
C GLU A 82 11.94 -2.17 -9.72
N VAL A 83 12.97 -2.00 -8.91
CA VAL A 83 14.31 -2.48 -9.26
C VAL A 83 14.33 -4.01 -9.37
N VAL A 84 13.75 -4.70 -8.41
CA VAL A 84 13.67 -6.16 -8.42
C VAL A 84 12.89 -6.66 -9.63
N GLN A 85 11.76 -6.05 -9.96
CA GLN A 85 10.97 -6.41 -11.13
C GLN A 85 11.78 -6.25 -12.43
N GLY A 86 12.56 -5.18 -12.54
CA GLY A 86 13.37 -4.93 -13.74
C GLY A 86 14.59 -5.81 -13.87
N LEU A 87 15.19 -6.26 -12.74
CA LEU A 87 16.42 -7.05 -12.74
C LEU A 87 16.21 -8.55 -12.62
N SER A 88 15.01 -8.98 -12.20
CA SER A 88 14.75 -10.38 -11.93
C SER A 88 14.19 -11.10 -13.17
N PRO A 89 14.21 -12.47 -13.18
CA PRO A 89 13.64 -13.24 -14.29
C PRO A 89 12.10 -13.31 -14.26
N LEU A 90 11.44 -12.34 -13.61
CA LEU A 90 9.98 -12.30 -13.56
C LEU A 90 9.34 -11.87 -14.89
N GLY A 91 10.12 -11.37 -15.85
CA GLY A 91 9.59 -10.86 -17.11
C GLY A 91 8.90 -9.50 -16.95
N ARG A 92 9.10 -8.83 -15.81
CA ARG A 92 8.56 -7.50 -15.53
C ARG A 92 9.62 -6.45 -15.86
N SER A 93 9.17 -5.23 -16.12
CA SER A 93 10.08 -4.11 -16.39
C SER A 93 9.98 -3.07 -15.29
N ALA A 94 11.10 -2.43 -14.97
CA ALA A 94 11.11 -1.29 -14.07
C ALA A 94 10.41 -0.10 -14.73
N SER A 95 9.62 0.66 -13.97
CA SER A 95 8.85 1.77 -14.49
C SER A 95 8.81 2.91 -13.47
N VAL A 96 9.35 4.07 -13.87
CA VAL A 96 9.23 5.28 -13.04
C VAL A 96 7.77 5.67 -12.87
N ALA A 97 6.95 5.48 -13.90
CA ALA A 97 5.52 5.77 -13.82
C ALA A 97 4.81 4.87 -12.80
N ASP A 98 5.18 3.60 -12.69
CA ASP A 98 4.64 2.71 -11.66
C ASP A 98 5.07 3.13 -10.27
N TRP A 99 6.34 3.54 -10.11
CA TRP A 99 6.82 4.06 -8.84
C TRP A 99 6.09 5.34 -8.42
N VAL A 100 5.80 6.24 -9.38
CA VAL A 100 5.01 7.45 -9.13
C VAL A 100 3.59 7.08 -8.71
N ALA A 101 2.97 6.09 -9.36
CA ALA A 101 1.64 5.61 -8.98
C ALA A 101 1.64 5.06 -7.55
N ASP A 102 2.68 4.30 -7.18
CA ASP A 102 2.86 3.77 -5.83
C ASP A 102 2.95 4.91 -4.81
N ALA A 103 3.79 5.92 -5.09
CA ALA A 103 3.97 7.07 -4.21
C ALA A 103 2.67 7.87 -4.06
N LEU A 104 1.93 8.07 -5.14
CA LEU A 104 0.62 8.72 -5.10
C LEU A 104 -0.37 7.91 -4.25
N GLY A 105 -0.33 6.59 -4.35
CA GLY A 105 -1.15 5.70 -3.52
C GLY A 105 -0.85 5.91 -2.04
N VAL A 106 0.43 6.00 -1.68
CA VAL A 106 0.83 6.28 -0.28
C VAL A 106 0.24 7.60 0.20
N VAL A 107 0.37 8.65 -0.59
CA VAL A 107 -0.18 9.97 -0.24
C VAL A 107 -1.70 9.91 -0.07
N VAL A 108 -2.40 9.24 -0.99
CA VAL A 108 -3.85 9.08 -0.90
C VAL A 108 -4.25 8.34 0.37
N GLY A 109 -3.59 7.23 0.68
CA GLY A 109 -3.89 6.44 1.88
C GLY A 109 -3.65 7.23 3.16
N LEU A 110 -2.55 7.96 3.24
CA LEU A 110 -2.25 8.82 4.39
C LEU A 110 -3.28 9.94 4.53
N ALA A 111 -3.69 10.56 3.42
CA ALA A 111 -4.67 11.63 3.43
C ALA A 111 -6.06 11.13 3.85
N VAL A 112 -6.46 9.97 3.35
CA VAL A 112 -7.74 9.35 3.75
C VAL A 112 -7.74 9.07 5.24
N TRP A 113 -6.68 8.47 5.76
CA TRP A 113 -6.58 8.21 7.20
C TRP A 113 -6.67 9.50 8.01
N ALA A 114 -5.95 10.53 7.62
CA ALA A 114 -5.98 11.82 8.32
C ALA A 114 -7.40 12.39 8.38
N ARG A 115 -8.15 12.29 7.29
CA ARG A 115 -9.55 12.76 7.25
C ARG A 115 -10.46 11.92 8.14
N LEU A 116 -10.28 10.60 8.16
CA LEU A 116 -11.08 9.72 9.01
C LEU A 116 -10.84 10.03 10.49
N VAL A 117 -9.60 10.27 10.88
CA VAL A 117 -9.25 10.59 12.27
C VAL A 117 -9.80 11.95 12.67
N VAL A 118 -9.69 12.96 11.81
CA VAL A 118 -10.19 14.31 12.08
C VAL A 118 -11.72 14.32 12.22
N ARG A 119 -12.41 13.50 11.43
CA ARG A 119 -13.88 13.41 11.47
C ARG A 119 -14.40 12.55 12.59
N SER A 120 -13.56 11.74 13.23
CA SER A 120 -13.99 10.90 14.34
C SER A 120 -14.46 11.78 15.49
N PRO A 121 -15.69 11.59 15.99
CA PRO A 121 -16.11 12.27 17.23
C PRO A 121 -15.21 11.78 18.35
N GLY A 122 -14.49 12.70 18.89
CA GLY A 122 -13.46 12.42 19.85
C GLY A 122 -13.91 12.21 21.26
#